data_90418e7b1e765a4a4d2d8b5202adc14f
#
_entry.id   90418e7b1e765a4a4d2d8b5202adc14f
#
_cell.length_a   1.000
_cell.length_b   1.000
_cell.length_c   1.000
_cell.angle_alpha   90.00
_cell.angle_beta   90.00
_cell.angle_gamma   90.00
#
_symmetry.space_group_name_H-M   'P 1'
#
loop_
_entity.id
_entity.type
_entity.pdbx_description
1 polymer ?
#
loop_
_entity_poly.entity_id
_entity_poly.type
_entity_poly.pdbx_seq_one_letter_code
_entity_poly.pdbx_strand_id
1 'polypeptide(L)'
;MNASDSSNANGLNVLIVDDDPIAIEMLDYFLQEAGYNVERAANGKQALEKIRTFSPRIIISDVEMPEMNGIELCRAVRERQSTQYTYFILLTCHSDLKSVLLGLDSGADDYLSKPFHHEELRLRLEGGRRLLMLEGRDMMIFSLAKLAESRDSDTGTHLERIREYSKVLATELMNWPKFESVVDAQFVELIYLTSPLHDIGKVGIPDSVLLKPGKLTSEEFEIMKRHTLIGGETLSASANAYPEAGFIKMALDIALKHHERWDGTGYPFQLRGEQIPLCARIVAIADVYDALTTKRVYKDAYTHEEAARIIYDSRGTHFDPDLVDAFAMVEEQMRAIRARLDDTPSVILPSQPEKKSCETELMAPFFAPS
;
A
#
# COMPACT_ATOMS: atom_id res chain seq x y z
N MET A 1 -1.41 -8.93 -42.51
CA MET A 1 -0.38 -7.90 -42.33
C MET A 1 -0.96 -6.83 -41.40
N ASN A 2 -0.71 -6.92 -40.13
CA ASN A 2 -0.68 -5.80 -39.19
C ASN A 2 0.24 -6.25 -38.06
N ALA A 3 1.51 -5.90 -38.24
CA ALA A 3 2.49 -5.91 -37.16
C ALA A 3 2.22 -4.66 -36.33
N SER A 4 2.20 -4.82 -35.07
CA SER A 4 2.43 -3.82 -34.01
C SER A 4 1.39 -3.93 -32.91
N ASP A 5 1.65 -4.84 -31.99
CA ASP A 5 1.43 -4.61 -30.57
C ASP A 5 2.37 -5.53 -29.75
N SER A 6 3.66 -5.43 -30.04
CA SER A 6 4.70 -5.86 -29.10
C SER A 6 4.83 -4.76 -28.05
N SER A 7 3.88 -4.69 -27.11
CA SER A 7 4.10 -3.99 -25.85
C SER A 7 5.23 -4.71 -25.11
N ASN A 8 6.44 -4.21 -25.29
CA ASN A 8 7.67 -4.68 -24.67
C ASN A 8 7.42 -5.01 -23.19
N ALA A 9 7.58 -6.28 -22.82
CA ALA A 9 7.64 -6.76 -21.44
C ALA A 9 8.95 -6.31 -20.76
N ASN A 10 9.41 -5.09 -21.06
CA ASN A 10 10.71 -4.56 -20.69
C ASN A 10 11.07 -4.89 -19.24
N GLY A 11 11.85 -5.98 -19.07
CA GLY A 11 12.65 -6.19 -17.89
C GLY A 11 11.98 -6.84 -16.69
N LEU A 12 10.75 -7.39 -16.77
CA LEU A 12 10.20 -8.17 -15.65
C LEU A 12 10.99 -9.47 -15.46
N ASN A 13 11.39 -9.71 -14.22
CA ASN A 13 12.10 -10.92 -13.84
C ASN A 13 11.12 -12.10 -13.76
N VAL A 14 11.39 -13.16 -14.47
CA VAL A 14 10.62 -14.42 -14.48
C VAL A 14 11.53 -15.57 -14.05
N LEU A 15 11.10 -16.35 -13.07
CA LEU A 15 11.77 -17.57 -12.64
C LEU A 15 11.03 -18.79 -13.19
N ILE A 16 11.70 -19.61 -13.98
CA ILE A 16 11.20 -20.92 -14.45
C ILE A 16 11.71 -22.00 -13.50
N VAL A 17 10.82 -22.89 -13.09
CA VAL A 17 11.14 -24.00 -12.19
C VAL A 17 10.55 -25.27 -12.76
N ASP A 18 11.41 -26.16 -13.26
CA ASP A 18 11.02 -27.46 -13.84
C ASP A 18 12.23 -28.41 -13.73
N ASP A 19 12.03 -29.70 -13.54
CA ASP A 19 13.12 -30.68 -13.51
C ASP A 19 13.45 -31.25 -14.91
N ASP A 20 12.58 -30.98 -15.90
CA ASP A 20 12.85 -31.30 -17.29
C ASP A 20 13.65 -30.17 -17.97
N PRO A 21 14.93 -30.42 -18.34
CA PRO A 21 15.76 -29.42 -19.00
C PRO A 21 15.21 -28.99 -20.38
N ILE A 22 14.44 -29.83 -21.06
CA ILE A 22 13.83 -29.47 -22.36
C ILE A 22 12.69 -28.48 -22.13
N ALA A 23 11.84 -28.71 -21.12
CA ALA A 23 10.78 -27.79 -20.77
C ALA A 23 11.34 -26.42 -20.36
N ILE A 24 12.40 -26.40 -19.57
CA ILE A 24 13.09 -25.15 -19.19
C ILE A 24 13.59 -24.39 -20.44
N GLU A 25 14.27 -25.11 -21.36
CA GLU A 25 14.86 -24.44 -22.53
C GLU A 25 13.80 -23.87 -23.47
N MET A 26 12.70 -24.57 -23.66
CA MET A 26 11.55 -24.10 -24.46
C MET A 26 10.88 -22.86 -23.82
N LEU A 27 10.63 -22.90 -22.52
CA LEU A 27 10.02 -21.76 -21.80
C LEU A 27 10.94 -20.55 -21.80
N ASP A 28 12.22 -20.76 -21.57
CA ASP A 28 13.21 -19.69 -21.54
C ASP A 28 13.33 -18.99 -22.90
N TYR A 29 13.41 -19.76 -23.99
CA TYR A 29 13.43 -19.19 -25.34
C TYR A 29 12.19 -18.33 -25.61
N PHE A 30 11.00 -18.84 -25.29
CA PHE A 30 9.75 -18.12 -25.46
C PHE A 30 9.69 -16.82 -24.64
N LEU A 31 10.11 -16.88 -23.37
CA LEU A 31 10.05 -15.72 -22.46
C LEU A 31 11.09 -14.66 -22.83
N GLN A 32 12.28 -15.05 -23.25
CA GLN A 32 13.31 -14.12 -23.73
C GLN A 32 12.89 -13.41 -25.01
N GLU A 33 12.28 -14.12 -25.96
CA GLU A 33 11.70 -13.51 -27.16
C GLU A 33 10.58 -12.51 -26.81
N ALA A 34 9.81 -12.80 -25.76
CA ALA A 34 8.77 -11.88 -25.26
C ALA A 34 9.34 -10.70 -24.43
N GLY A 35 10.66 -10.63 -24.23
CA GLY A 35 11.35 -9.51 -23.57
C GLY A 35 11.41 -9.61 -22.04
N TYR A 36 11.23 -10.80 -21.46
CA TYR A 36 11.40 -11.04 -20.02
C TYR A 36 12.88 -11.30 -19.68
N ASN A 37 13.26 -10.95 -18.45
CA ASN A 37 14.53 -11.37 -17.86
C ASN A 37 14.33 -12.70 -17.13
N VAL A 38 15.03 -13.75 -17.54
CA VAL A 38 14.70 -15.11 -17.13
C VAL A 38 15.83 -15.73 -16.31
N GLU A 39 15.46 -16.36 -15.19
CA GLU A 39 16.29 -17.27 -14.41
C GLU A 39 15.64 -18.65 -14.36
N ARG A 40 16.44 -19.70 -14.13
CA ARG A 40 16.02 -21.09 -14.20
C ARG A 40 16.36 -21.82 -12.90
N ALA A 41 15.51 -22.72 -12.44
CA ALA A 41 15.77 -23.62 -11.32
C ALA A 41 15.26 -25.03 -11.65
N ALA A 42 15.95 -26.08 -11.19
CA ALA A 42 15.59 -27.45 -11.44
C ALA A 42 14.66 -28.08 -10.38
N ASN A 43 14.36 -27.34 -9.30
CA ASN A 43 13.45 -27.75 -8.23
C ASN A 43 13.11 -26.57 -7.32
N GLY A 44 12.14 -26.77 -6.42
CA GLY A 44 11.68 -25.71 -5.52
C GLY A 44 12.74 -25.18 -4.54
N LYS A 45 13.70 -26.02 -4.12
CA LYS A 45 14.78 -25.55 -3.20
C LYS A 45 15.71 -24.57 -3.90
N GLN A 46 16.17 -24.91 -5.11
CA GLN A 46 16.98 -24.00 -5.93
C GLN A 46 16.21 -22.70 -6.25
N ALA A 47 14.90 -22.82 -6.51
CA ALA A 47 14.05 -21.67 -6.73
C ALA A 47 14.04 -20.74 -5.52
N LEU A 48 13.91 -21.24 -4.28
CA LEU A 48 13.92 -20.43 -3.06
C LEU A 48 15.25 -19.70 -2.84
N GLU A 49 16.37 -20.28 -3.23
CA GLU A 49 17.68 -19.63 -3.20
C GLU A 49 17.73 -18.46 -4.19
N LYS A 50 17.29 -18.70 -5.43
CA LYS A 50 17.29 -17.69 -6.50
C LYS A 50 16.31 -16.54 -6.24
N ILE A 51 15.16 -16.80 -5.64
CA ILE A 51 14.19 -15.77 -5.27
C ILE A 51 14.83 -14.68 -4.39
N ARG A 52 15.82 -15.03 -3.56
CA ARG A 52 16.48 -14.05 -2.66
C ARG A 52 17.34 -13.02 -3.40
N THR A 53 17.93 -13.39 -4.51
CA THR A 53 18.88 -12.54 -5.26
C THR A 53 18.29 -11.97 -6.53
N PHE A 54 17.44 -12.75 -7.20
CA PHE A 54 16.84 -12.38 -8.48
C PHE A 54 15.55 -11.59 -8.35
N SER A 55 14.81 -11.74 -7.22
CA SER A 55 13.54 -11.06 -6.95
C SER A 55 12.54 -11.19 -8.11
N PRO A 56 12.12 -12.41 -8.48
CA PRO A 56 11.20 -12.62 -9.60
C PRO A 56 9.84 -12.02 -9.31
N ARG A 57 9.26 -11.37 -10.33
CA ARG A 57 7.88 -10.87 -10.30
C ARG A 57 6.87 -11.90 -10.79
N ILE A 58 7.34 -12.86 -11.56
CA ILE A 58 6.55 -13.98 -12.04
C ILE A 58 7.34 -15.27 -11.78
N ILE A 59 6.67 -16.30 -11.27
CA ILE A 59 7.22 -17.65 -11.16
C ILE A 59 6.35 -18.58 -12.01
N ILE A 60 6.96 -19.37 -12.86
CA ILE A 60 6.33 -20.44 -13.62
C ILE A 60 6.94 -21.74 -13.14
N SER A 61 6.18 -22.57 -12.44
CA SER A 61 6.70 -23.76 -11.78
C SER A 61 5.93 -25.02 -12.22
N ASP A 62 6.66 -26.07 -12.56
CA ASP A 62 6.05 -27.40 -12.61
C ASP A 62 5.54 -27.80 -11.22
N VAL A 63 4.46 -28.58 -11.20
CA VAL A 63 3.89 -29.12 -9.96
C VAL A 63 4.76 -30.29 -9.47
N GLU A 64 5.16 -31.20 -10.34
CA GLU A 64 5.85 -32.45 -9.98
C GLU A 64 7.35 -32.29 -10.16
N MET A 65 8.08 -32.06 -9.09
CA MET A 65 9.54 -31.93 -9.09
C MET A 65 10.16 -32.63 -7.88
N PRO A 66 11.42 -33.09 -7.99
CA PRO A 66 12.13 -33.67 -6.86
C PRO A 66 12.45 -32.64 -5.77
N GLU A 67 12.68 -33.11 -4.55
CA GLU A 67 13.09 -32.37 -3.36
C GLU A 67 12.04 -31.40 -2.81
N MET A 68 11.49 -30.54 -3.61
CA MET A 68 10.42 -29.60 -3.28
C MET A 68 9.58 -29.40 -4.53
N ASN A 69 8.31 -29.76 -4.46
CA ASN A 69 7.35 -29.63 -5.54
C ASN A 69 6.83 -28.19 -5.70
N GLY A 70 6.11 -27.93 -6.81
CA GLY A 70 5.63 -26.56 -7.12
C GLY A 70 4.59 -26.04 -6.15
N ILE A 71 3.77 -26.90 -5.54
CA ILE A 71 2.77 -26.52 -4.53
C ILE A 71 3.46 -26.10 -3.23
N GLU A 72 4.47 -26.87 -2.79
CA GLU A 72 5.27 -26.54 -1.62
C GLU A 72 6.06 -25.25 -1.82
N LEU A 73 6.61 -25.04 -3.02
CA LEU A 73 7.27 -23.81 -3.40
C LEU A 73 6.30 -22.62 -3.34
N CYS A 74 5.09 -22.75 -3.89
CA CYS A 74 4.08 -21.70 -3.88
C CYS A 74 3.74 -21.28 -2.44
N ARG A 75 3.44 -22.24 -1.55
CA ARG A 75 3.18 -21.98 -0.13
C ARG A 75 4.34 -21.25 0.53
N ALA A 76 5.57 -21.72 0.31
CA ALA A 76 6.77 -21.09 0.87
C ALA A 76 6.97 -19.65 0.36
N VAL A 77 6.59 -19.36 -0.89
CA VAL A 77 6.61 -18.00 -1.45
C VAL A 77 5.54 -17.11 -0.78
N ARG A 78 4.33 -17.63 -0.55
CA ARG A 78 3.23 -16.91 0.10
C ARG A 78 3.49 -16.63 1.58
N GLU A 79 4.12 -17.55 2.28
CA GLU A 79 4.49 -17.40 3.70
C GLU A 79 5.60 -16.37 3.93
N ARG A 80 6.35 -16.01 2.90
CA ARG A 80 7.39 -14.99 3.00
C ARG A 80 6.74 -13.62 3.13
N GLN A 81 7.16 -12.87 4.15
CA GLN A 81 6.82 -11.46 4.29
C GLN A 81 7.59 -10.63 3.24
N SER A 82 7.17 -10.73 1.98
CA SER A 82 7.73 -9.91 0.91
C SER A 82 6.91 -8.64 0.75
N THR A 83 7.60 -7.51 0.53
CA THR A 83 6.96 -6.22 0.20
C THR A 83 6.46 -6.18 -1.24
N GLN A 84 6.80 -7.16 -2.06
CA GLN A 84 6.43 -7.23 -3.48
C GLN A 84 5.66 -8.52 -3.76
N TYR A 85 4.55 -8.38 -4.45
CA TYR A 85 3.77 -9.52 -4.92
C TYR A 85 4.50 -10.26 -6.04
N THR A 86 4.45 -11.60 -6.00
CA THR A 86 4.96 -12.46 -7.06
C THR A 86 3.81 -13.26 -7.66
N TYR A 87 3.55 -13.04 -8.94
CA TYR A 87 2.53 -13.80 -9.68
C TYR A 87 3.02 -15.23 -9.93
N PHE A 88 2.24 -16.24 -9.51
CA PHE A 88 2.64 -17.63 -9.51
C PHE A 88 1.77 -18.47 -10.43
N ILE A 89 2.37 -19.06 -11.48
CA ILE A 89 1.72 -19.97 -12.42
C ILE A 89 2.20 -21.39 -12.16
N LEU A 90 1.29 -22.32 -11.89
CA LEU A 90 1.59 -23.74 -11.81
C LEU A 90 1.39 -24.44 -13.15
N LEU A 91 2.38 -25.21 -13.59
CA LEU A 91 2.29 -26.11 -14.74
C LEU A 91 2.01 -27.53 -14.25
N THR A 92 1.08 -28.26 -14.87
CA THR A 92 0.72 -29.61 -14.43
C THR A 92 0.36 -30.52 -15.59
N CYS A 93 0.70 -31.79 -15.46
CA CYS A 93 0.23 -32.86 -16.37
C CYS A 93 -1.18 -33.35 -16.01
N HIS A 94 -1.72 -32.97 -14.82
CA HIS A 94 -2.99 -33.43 -14.32
C HIS A 94 -4.05 -32.32 -14.46
N SER A 95 -5.05 -32.56 -15.31
CA SER A 95 -6.16 -31.63 -15.55
C SER A 95 -7.41 -31.95 -14.72
N ASP A 96 -7.30 -32.85 -13.73
CA ASP A 96 -8.42 -33.17 -12.87
C ASP A 96 -8.73 -32.03 -11.88
N LEU A 97 -10.00 -31.84 -11.58
CA LEU A 97 -10.49 -30.76 -10.71
C LEU A 97 -9.81 -30.74 -9.33
N LYS A 98 -9.42 -31.87 -8.80
CA LYS A 98 -8.81 -31.98 -7.48
C LYS A 98 -7.40 -31.40 -7.47
N SER A 99 -6.59 -31.68 -8.49
CA SER A 99 -5.24 -31.14 -8.66
C SER A 99 -5.28 -29.61 -8.87
N VAL A 100 -6.23 -29.11 -9.65
CA VAL A 100 -6.45 -27.67 -9.86
C VAL A 100 -6.80 -26.97 -8.53
N LEU A 101 -7.75 -27.52 -7.78
CA LEU A 101 -8.16 -26.93 -6.50
C LEU A 101 -7.01 -26.93 -5.47
N LEU A 102 -6.19 -27.97 -5.42
CA LEU A 102 -5.00 -28.01 -4.55
C LEU A 102 -3.97 -26.95 -4.93
N GLY A 103 -3.78 -26.72 -6.23
CA GLY A 103 -2.89 -25.67 -6.73
C GLY A 103 -3.38 -24.28 -6.33
N LEU A 104 -4.66 -23.97 -6.53
CA LEU A 104 -5.25 -22.70 -6.16
C LEU A 104 -5.27 -22.48 -4.63
N ASP A 105 -5.55 -23.54 -3.85
CA ASP A 105 -5.53 -23.49 -2.38
C ASP A 105 -4.10 -23.26 -1.83
N SER A 106 -3.06 -23.56 -2.60
CA SER A 106 -1.69 -23.22 -2.25
C SER A 106 -1.36 -21.73 -2.38
N GLY A 107 -2.27 -20.93 -2.95
CA GLY A 107 -2.09 -19.50 -3.22
C GLY A 107 -1.50 -19.22 -4.61
N ALA A 108 -1.51 -20.16 -5.54
CA ALA A 108 -1.16 -19.89 -6.94
C ALA A 108 -2.20 -18.99 -7.60
N ASP A 109 -1.75 -18.06 -8.45
CA ASP A 109 -2.63 -17.11 -9.14
C ASP A 109 -3.25 -17.72 -10.39
N ASP A 110 -2.52 -18.65 -11.00
CA ASP A 110 -2.95 -19.29 -12.22
C ASP A 110 -2.39 -20.70 -12.34
N TYR A 111 -2.96 -21.43 -13.25
CA TYR A 111 -2.61 -22.82 -13.51
C TYR A 111 -2.72 -23.09 -15.01
N LEU A 112 -1.84 -23.92 -15.55
CA LEU A 112 -1.76 -24.26 -16.95
C LEU A 112 -1.45 -25.74 -17.12
N SER A 113 -2.28 -26.49 -17.88
CA SER A 113 -2.07 -27.92 -18.09
C SER A 113 -1.11 -28.20 -19.26
N LYS A 114 -0.16 -29.10 -19.03
CA LYS A 114 0.74 -29.62 -20.07
C LYS A 114 0.04 -30.74 -20.87
N PRO A 115 0.17 -30.77 -22.23
CA PRO A 115 0.82 -29.79 -23.07
C PRO A 115 -0.02 -28.53 -23.27
N PHE A 116 0.59 -27.34 -23.27
CA PHE A 116 -0.06 -26.05 -23.48
C PHE A 116 0.45 -25.37 -24.76
N HIS A 117 -0.36 -24.47 -25.30
CA HIS A 117 0.05 -23.62 -26.40
C HIS A 117 0.76 -22.36 -25.87
N HIS A 118 1.79 -21.91 -26.57
CA HIS A 118 2.51 -20.67 -26.22
C HIS A 118 1.59 -19.47 -26.09
N GLU A 119 0.53 -19.41 -26.89
CA GLU A 119 -0.47 -18.35 -26.86
C GLU A 119 -1.28 -18.34 -25.56
N GLU A 120 -1.56 -19.52 -24.99
CA GLU A 120 -2.23 -19.63 -23.69
C GLU A 120 -1.33 -19.10 -22.56
N LEU A 121 -0.05 -19.50 -22.53
CA LEU A 121 0.91 -18.96 -21.58
C LEU A 121 1.05 -17.45 -21.71
N ARG A 122 1.09 -16.93 -22.95
CA ARG A 122 1.13 -15.47 -23.21
C ARG A 122 -0.04 -14.74 -22.55
N LEU A 123 -1.26 -15.25 -22.71
CA LEU A 123 -2.46 -14.65 -22.12
C LEU A 123 -2.43 -14.68 -20.58
N ARG A 124 -1.90 -15.75 -19.96
CA ARG A 124 -1.72 -15.83 -18.51
C ARG A 124 -0.69 -14.80 -18.02
N LEU A 125 0.43 -14.68 -18.72
CA LEU A 125 1.45 -13.66 -18.42
C LEU A 125 0.92 -12.23 -18.54
N GLU A 126 0.08 -11.95 -19.55
CA GLU A 126 -0.58 -10.65 -19.67
C GLU A 126 -1.56 -10.38 -18.51
N GLY A 127 -2.26 -11.41 -18.05
CA GLY A 127 -3.08 -11.34 -16.83
C GLY A 127 -2.23 -10.98 -15.61
N GLY A 128 -1.13 -11.69 -15.40
CA GLY A 128 -0.18 -11.41 -14.33
C GLY A 128 0.42 -10.02 -14.41
N ARG A 129 0.82 -9.57 -15.59
CA ARG A 129 1.32 -8.19 -15.78
C ARG A 129 0.29 -7.13 -15.38
N ARG A 130 -0.97 -7.32 -15.72
CA ARG A 130 -2.04 -6.39 -15.30
C ARG A 130 -2.16 -6.33 -13.78
N LEU A 131 -2.12 -7.47 -13.10
CA LEU A 131 -2.15 -7.53 -11.64
C LEU A 131 -0.94 -6.81 -11.02
N LEU A 132 0.27 -7.05 -11.53
CA LEU A 132 1.48 -6.40 -11.08
C LEU A 132 1.49 -4.87 -11.32
N MET A 133 0.83 -4.41 -12.40
CA MET A 133 0.64 -2.97 -12.65
C MET A 133 -0.31 -2.33 -11.64
N LEU A 134 -1.35 -3.05 -11.19
CA LEU A 134 -2.25 -2.56 -10.13
C LEU A 134 -1.51 -2.38 -8.81
N GLU A 135 -0.67 -3.33 -8.42
CA GLU A 135 0.21 -3.18 -7.25
C GLU A 135 1.14 -1.96 -7.36
N GLY A 136 1.73 -1.75 -8.54
CA GLY A 136 2.57 -0.57 -8.79
C GLY A 136 1.80 0.75 -8.66
N ARG A 137 0.52 0.79 -9.09
CA ARG A 137 -0.37 1.93 -8.89
C ARG A 137 -0.60 2.20 -7.40
N ASP A 138 -0.86 1.18 -6.62
CA ASP A 138 -1.13 1.30 -5.18
C ASP A 138 0.10 1.82 -4.42
N MET A 139 1.27 1.33 -4.80
CA MET A 139 2.55 1.83 -4.29
C MET A 139 2.78 3.30 -4.66
N MET A 140 2.40 3.73 -5.86
CA MET A 140 2.50 5.12 -6.31
C MET A 140 1.56 6.02 -5.49
N ILE A 141 0.32 5.60 -5.25
CA ILE A 141 -0.65 6.34 -4.44
C ILE A 141 -0.10 6.55 -3.03
N PHE A 142 0.41 5.48 -2.41
CA PHE A 142 1.02 5.56 -1.09
C PHE A 142 2.25 6.48 -1.07
N SER A 143 3.09 6.44 -2.11
CA SER A 143 4.25 7.31 -2.23
C SER A 143 3.86 8.79 -2.39
N LEU A 144 2.78 9.09 -3.10
CA LEU A 144 2.24 10.45 -3.21
C LEU A 144 1.68 10.96 -1.88
N ALA A 145 0.97 10.10 -1.13
CA ALA A 145 0.52 10.42 0.22
C ALA A 145 1.72 10.74 1.14
N LYS A 146 2.75 9.89 1.11
CA LYS A 146 3.98 10.07 1.87
C LYS A 146 4.74 11.35 1.47
N LEU A 147 4.75 11.71 0.19
CA LEU A 147 5.33 12.97 -0.28
C LEU A 147 4.57 14.18 0.27
N ALA A 148 3.24 14.14 0.26
CA ALA A 148 2.42 15.22 0.80
C ALA A 148 2.65 15.42 2.31
N GLU A 149 2.85 14.33 3.05
CA GLU A 149 3.10 14.33 4.49
C GLU A 149 4.57 14.64 4.84
N SER A 150 5.51 14.49 3.91
CA SER A 150 6.95 14.69 4.15
C SER A 150 7.34 16.09 4.63
N ARG A 151 6.42 17.06 4.49
CA ARG A 151 6.56 18.42 5.04
C ARG A 151 6.17 18.52 6.51
N ASP A 152 5.40 17.56 7.02
CA ASP A 152 5.02 17.48 8.43
C ASP A 152 6.08 16.69 9.21
N SER A 153 6.18 16.91 10.49
CA SER A 153 7.14 16.21 11.37
C SER A 153 6.74 14.78 11.70
N ASP A 154 5.60 14.30 11.18
CA ASP A 154 5.16 12.94 11.43
C ASP A 154 6.07 11.91 10.73
N THR A 155 6.40 10.87 11.47
CA THR A 155 7.32 9.81 11.01
C THR A 155 6.69 9.03 9.85
N GLY A 156 7.51 8.64 8.86
CA GLY A 156 7.07 7.92 7.66
C GLY A 156 6.30 6.61 7.88
N THR A 157 6.10 6.18 9.12
CA THR A 157 5.31 5.01 9.52
C THR A 157 3.86 5.35 9.88
N HIS A 158 3.50 6.62 10.06
CA HIS A 158 2.13 7.05 10.36
C HIS A 158 1.14 6.54 9.30
N LEU A 159 1.36 6.84 8.03
CA LEU A 159 0.47 6.41 6.95
C LEU A 159 0.34 4.87 6.86
N GLU A 160 1.41 4.15 7.16
CA GLU A 160 1.38 2.69 7.21
C GLU A 160 0.49 2.18 8.35
N ARG A 161 0.54 2.84 9.52
CA ARG A 161 -0.34 2.51 10.64
C ARG A 161 -1.79 2.87 10.35
N ILE A 162 -2.06 4.05 9.78
CA ILE A 162 -3.43 4.50 9.42
C ILE A 162 -4.11 3.50 8.50
N ARG A 163 -3.44 3.05 7.43
CA ARG A 163 -4.07 2.09 6.50
C ARG A 163 -4.35 0.73 7.15
N GLU A 164 -3.44 0.25 8.01
CA GLU A 164 -3.62 -1.03 8.71
C GLU A 164 -4.74 -0.94 9.76
N TYR A 165 -4.81 0.14 10.54
CA TYR A 165 -5.89 0.38 11.50
C TYR A 165 -7.24 0.46 10.80
N SER A 166 -7.32 1.23 9.71
CA SER A 166 -8.55 1.38 8.93
C SER A 166 -9.01 0.05 8.35
N LYS A 167 -8.08 -0.78 7.85
CA LYS A 167 -8.36 -2.12 7.34
C LYS A 167 -8.92 -3.04 8.42
N VAL A 168 -8.30 -3.08 9.59
CA VAL A 168 -8.72 -3.96 10.70
C VAL A 168 -10.12 -3.58 11.17
N LEU A 169 -10.39 -2.29 11.36
CA LEU A 169 -11.73 -1.80 11.73
C LEU A 169 -12.78 -2.14 10.67
N ALA A 170 -12.48 -1.93 9.38
CA ALA A 170 -13.39 -2.25 8.29
C ALA A 170 -13.63 -3.77 8.18
N THR A 171 -12.60 -4.60 8.40
CA THR A 171 -12.73 -6.06 8.39
C THR A 171 -13.62 -6.54 9.51
N GLU A 172 -13.55 -5.96 10.69
CA GLU A 172 -14.46 -6.28 11.80
C GLU A 172 -15.92 -5.93 11.43
N LEU A 173 -16.16 -4.74 10.91
CA LEU A 173 -17.50 -4.29 10.51
C LEU A 173 -18.11 -5.17 9.41
N MET A 174 -17.32 -5.78 8.54
CA MET A 174 -17.79 -6.69 7.49
C MET A 174 -18.56 -7.88 8.07
N ASN A 175 -18.27 -8.26 9.33
CA ASN A 175 -18.95 -9.36 10.02
C ASN A 175 -20.24 -8.93 10.74
N TRP A 176 -20.59 -7.64 10.71
CA TRP A 176 -21.75 -7.11 11.41
C TRP A 176 -22.97 -6.97 10.50
N PRO A 177 -24.12 -7.55 10.86
CA PRO A 177 -25.33 -7.49 10.01
C PRO A 177 -25.74 -6.07 9.61
N LYS A 178 -25.49 -5.08 10.47
CA LYS A 178 -25.80 -3.66 10.20
C LYS A 178 -25.03 -3.13 8.99
N PHE A 179 -23.82 -3.62 8.73
CA PHE A 179 -22.91 -3.12 7.69
C PHE A 179 -22.80 -4.04 6.47
N GLU A 180 -23.45 -5.21 6.47
CA GLU A 180 -23.38 -6.22 5.41
C GLU A 180 -23.65 -5.67 3.99
N SER A 181 -24.51 -4.66 3.86
CA SER A 181 -24.85 -4.04 2.57
C SER A 181 -23.85 -2.96 2.13
N VAL A 182 -22.92 -2.55 3.00
CA VAL A 182 -22.01 -1.41 2.75
C VAL A 182 -20.54 -1.83 2.82
N VAL A 183 -20.20 -2.78 3.70
CA VAL A 183 -18.84 -3.22 3.93
C VAL A 183 -18.67 -4.63 3.38
N ASP A 184 -17.99 -4.72 2.26
CA ASP A 184 -17.55 -5.95 1.62
C ASP A 184 -16.03 -6.00 1.50
N ALA A 185 -15.48 -7.04 0.92
CA ALA A 185 -14.04 -7.17 0.70
C ALA A 185 -13.47 -6.03 -0.15
N GLN A 186 -14.26 -5.50 -1.10
CA GLN A 186 -13.85 -4.36 -1.91
C GLN A 186 -13.76 -3.07 -1.09
N PHE A 187 -14.71 -2.82 -0.20
CA PHE A 187 -14.66 -1.68 0.72
C PHE A 187 -13.41 -1.74 1.61
N VAL A 188 -13.07 -2.93 2.15
CA VAL A 188 -11.88 -3.15 2.98
C VAL A 188 -10.60 -2.87 2.20
N GLU A 189 -10.53 -3.31 0.94
CA GLU A 189 -9.40 -3.01 0.06
C GLU A 189 -9.31 -1.52 -0.25
N LEU A 190 -10.41 -0.89 -0.61
CA LEU A 190 -10.44 0.53 -0.94
C LEU A 190 -10.03 1.41 0.23
N ILE A 191 -10.51 1.14 1.45
CA ILE A 191 -10.14 1.96 2.61
C ILE A 191 -8.66 1.79 2.98
N TYR A 192 -8.11 0.59 2.81
CA TYR A 192 -6.68 0.35 2.98
C TYR A 192 -5.83 1.21 2.04
N LEU A 193 -6.25 1.36 0.78
CA LEU A 193 -5.56 2.12 -0.23
C LEU A 193 -5.74 3.64 -0.08
N THR A 194 -6.90 4.09 0.39
CA THR A 194 -7.29 5.50 0.35
C THR A 194 -7.11 6.24 1.67
N SER A 195 -7.12 5.54 2.80
CA SER A 195 -6.93 6.17 4.12
C SER A 195 -5.62 6.97 4.25
N PRO A 196 -4.49 6.60 3.60
CA PRO A 196 -3.29 7.43 3.61
C PRO A 196 -3.47 8.83 2.99
N LEU A 197 -4.52 9.03 2.19
CA LEU A 197 -4.79 10.31 1.52
C LEU A 197 -5.58 11.29 2.38
N HIS A 198 -5.91 10.97 3.65
CA HIS A 198 -6.72 11.83 4.52
C HIS A 198 -6.14 13.23 4.63
N ASP A 199 -4.83 13.33 4.76
CA ASP A 199 -4.08 14.57 4.97
C ASP A 199 -3.39 15.12 3.71
N ILE A 200 -3.74 14.65 2.51
CA ILE A 200 -3.08 15.08 1.25
C ILE A 200 -3.12 16.59 1.03
N GLY A 201 -4.12 17.26 1.57
CA GLY A 201 -4.27 18.72 1.46
C GLY A 201 -3.33 19.53 2.35
N LYS A 202 -2.56 18.92 3.27
CA LYS A 202 -1.52 19.59 4.05
C LYS A 202 -0.45 20.24 3.15
N VAL A 203 -0.27 19.72 1.93
CA VAL A 203 0.62 20.32 0.92
C VAL A 203 0.31 21.80 0.65
N GLY A 204 -0.93 22.24 0.79
CA GLY A 204 -1.38 23.62 0.57
C GLY A 204 -1.37 24.49 1.84
N ILE A 205 -0.99 23.97 2.99
CA ILE A 205 -0.89 24.73 4.23
C ILE A 205 0.45 25.47 4.30
N PRO A 206 0.47 26.78 4.66
CA PRO A 206 1.71 27.54 4.81
C PRO A 206 2.64 26.94 5.87
N ASP A 207 3.95 26.94 5.62
CA ASP A 207 4.95 26.42 6.56
C ASP A 207 4.92 27.09 7.92
N SER A 208 4.61 28.39 7.97
CA SER A 208 4.47 29.13 9.22
C SER A 208 3.38 28.59 10.16
N VAL A 209 2.40 27.86 9.61
CA VAL A 209 1.32 27.22 10.37
C VAL A 209 1.61 25.73 10.53
N LEU A 210 1.97 25.03 9.44
CA LEU A 210 2.21 23.59 9.43
C LEU A 210 3.37 23.19 10.34
N LEU A 211 4.47 23.93 10.29
CA LEU A 211 5.72 23.63 11.01
C LEU A 211 5.88 24.47 12.30
N LYS A 212 4.81 25.12 12.76
CA LYS A 212 4.90 25.97 13.94
C LYS A 212 5.33 25.17 15.17
N PRO A 213 6.43 25.56 15.85
CA PRO A 213 6.85 24.92 17.07
C PRO A 213 5.95 25.39 18.23
N GLY A 214 4.83 24.71 18.47
CA GLY A 214 3.92 25.01 19.57
C GLY A 214 2.44 24.96 19.19
N LYS A 215 1.57 25.39 20.10
CA LYS A 215 0.12 25.41 19.87
C LYS A 215 -0.25 26.48 18.82
N LEU A 216 -1.15 26.12 17.93
CA LEU A 216 -1.73 27.06 16.97
C LEU A 216 -2.65 28.04 17.68
N THR A 217 -2.66 29.31 17.23
CA THR A 217 -3.71 30.24 17.60
C THR A 217 -5.04 29.85 16.96
N SER A 218 -6.14 30.50 17.35
CA SER A 218 -7.44 30.21 16.74
C SER A 218 -7.44 30.50 15.23
N GLU A 219 -6.80 31.58 14.80
CA GLU A 219 -6.67 31.96 13.38
C GLU A 219 -5.81 30.98 12.60
N GLU A 220 -4.70 30.55 13.17
CA GLU A 220 -3.83 29.52 12.57
C GLU A 220 -4.53 28.16 12.50
N PHE A 221 -5.34 27.83 13.50
CA PHE A 221 -6.13 26.60 13.47
C PHE A 221 -7.19 26.63 12.36
N GLU A 222 -7.82 27.80 12.10
CA GLU A 222 -8.73 27.97 10.95
C GLU A 222 -7.97 27.76 9.61
N ILE A 223 -6.71 28.21 9.51
CA ILE A 223 -5.89 27.94 8.34
C ILE A 223 -5.58 26.44 8.24
N MET A 224 -5.20 25.79 9.35
CA MET A 224 -4.91 24.37 9.38
C MET A 224 -6.11 23.52 8.94
N LYS A 225 -7.34 23.86 9.39
CA LYS A 225 -8.56 23.13 8.96
C LYS A 225 -8.79 23.12 7.45
N ARG A 226 -8.21 24.08 6.72
CA ARG A 226 -8.35 24.14 5.27
C ARG A 226 -7.70 22.98 4.53
N HIS A 227 -6.81 22.20 5.17
CA HIS A 227 -6.23 21.01 4.50
C HIS A 227 -7.33 20.06 4.01
N THR A 228 -8.45 19.91 4.74
CA THR A 228 -9.56 19.06 4.31
C THR A 228 -10.18 19.56 3.00
N LEU A 229 -10.39 20.87 2.87
CA LEU A 229 -10.94 21.48 1.65
C LEU A 229 -9.94 21.41 0.49
N ILE A 230 -8.66 21.69 0.74
CA ILE A 230 -7.59 21.62 -0.26
C ILE A 230 -7.43 20.20 -0.78
N GLY A 231 -7.45 19.20 0.13
CA GLY A 231 -7.44 17.78 -0.24
C GLY A 231 -8.66 17.42 -1.09
N GLY A 232 -9.84 17.88 -0.69
CA GLY A 232 -11.07 17.71 -1.45
C GLY A 232 -11.01 18.34 -2.84
N GLU A 233 -10.53 19.57 -2.98
CA GLU A 233 -10.34 20.23 -4.28
C GLU A 233 -9.37 19.45 -5.18
N THR A 234 -8.27 18.98 -4.61
CA THR A 234 -7.26 18.19 -5.34
C THR A 234 -7.85 16.91 -5.94
N LEU A 235 -8.70 16.22 -5.18
CA LEU A 235 -9.29 14.94 -5.59
C LEU A 235 -10.58 15.11 -6.42
N SER A 236 -11.30 16.23 -6.27
CA SER A 236 -12.62 16.43 -6.90
C SER A 236 -12.57 16.44 -8.42
N ALA A 237 -11.52 17.02 -9.02
CA ALA A 237 -11.36 17.03 -10.47
C ALA A 237 -11.30 15.60 -11.05
N SER A 238 -10.55 14.72 -10.39
CA SER A 238 -10.46 13.30 -10.76
C SER A 238 -11.76 12.54 -10.46
N ALA A 239 -12.43 12.81 -9.34
CA ALA A 239 -13.71 12.21 -9.00
C ALA A 239 -14.80 12.56 -10.02
N ASN A 240 -14.82 13.79 -10.54
CA ASN A 240 -15.76 14.23 -11.57
C ASN A 240 -15.45 13.62 -12.94
N ALA A 241 -14.17 13.45 -13.27
CA ALA A 241 -13.76 12.85 -14.54
C ALA A 241 -14.01 11.32 -14.59
N TYR A 242 -13.98 10.66 -13.42
CA TYR A 242 -14.12 9.21 -13.30
C TYR A 242 -15.13 8.84 -12.20
N PRO A 243 -16.43 9.12 -12.39
CA PRO A 243 -17.47 8.96 -11.36
C PRO A 243 -17.66 7.51 -10.90
N GLU A 244 -17.32 6.53 -11.76
CA GLU A 244 -17.39 5.11 -11.46
C GLU A 244 -16.17 4.59 -10.66
N ALA A 245 -15.15 5.42 -10.47
CA ALA A 245 -13.97 5.04 -9.72
C ALA A 245 -14.21 5.15 -8.21
N GLY A 246 -14.75 4.11 -7.59
CA GLY A 246 -15.04 4.04 -6.17
C GLY A 246 -13.87 4.44 -5.27
N PHE A 247 -12.64 4.13 -5.70
CA PHE A 247 -11.40 4.56 -5.09
C PHE A 247 -11.30 6.09 -4.91
N ILE A 248 -11.49 6.87 -5.99
CA ILE A 248 -11.36 8.34 -5.92
C ILE A 248 -12.47 8.94 -5.05
N LYS A 249 -13.68 8.39 -5.14
CA LYS A 249 -14.82 8.84 -4.32
C LYS A 249 -14.55 8.61 -2.84
N MET A 250 -14.03 7.44 -2.47
CA MET A 250 -13.69 7.15 -1.07
C MET A 250 -12.55 8.05 -0.57
N ALA A 251 -11.49 8.25 -1.37
CA ALA A 251 -10.40 9.17 -1.05
C ALA A 251 -10.90 10.61 -0.82
N LEU A 252 -11.80 11.09 -1.68
CA LEU A 252 -12.43 12.40 -1.56
C LEU A 252 -13.24 12.53 -0.26
N ASP A 253 -14.06 11.52 0.05
CA ASP A 253 -14.87 11.51 1.26
C ASP A 253 -14.00 11.50 2.52
N ILE A 254 -12.92 10.73 2.52
CA ILE A 254 -11.95 10.70 3.62
C ILE A 254 -11.26 12.05 3.78
N ALA A 255 -10.65 12.58 2.72
CA ALA A 255 -9.92 13.84 2.77
C ALA A 255 -10.80 15.02 3.25
N LEU A 256 -12.04 15.08 2.80
CA LEU A 256 -12.98 16.13 3.19
C LEU A 256 -13.53 16.00 4.63
N LYS A 257 -13.69 14.74 5.15
CA LYS A 257 -14.62 14.51 6.25
C LYS A 257 -14.04 13.74 7.43
N HIS A 258 -12.75 13.36 7.42
CA HIS A 258 -12.15 12.59 8.53
C HIS A 258 -12.05 13.38 9.85
N HIS A 259 -12.24 14.70 9.82
CA HIS A 259 -12.33 15.57 11.01
C HIS A 259 -13.77 15.94 11.40
N GLU A 260 -14.76 15.36 10.72
CA GLU A 260 -16.14 15.47 11.21
C GLU A 260 -16.31 14.65 12.50
N ARG A 261 -17.22 15.09 13.34
CA ARG A 261 -17.50 14.46 14.64
C ARG A 261 -18.94 13.98 14.69
N TRP A 262 -19.15 12.85 15.33
CA TRP A 262 -20.48 12.22 15.41
C TRP A 262 -21.57 13.17 15.93
N ASP A 263 -21.22 14.03 16.89
CA ASP A 263 -22.11 15.03 17.50
C ASP A 263 -22.35 16.29 16.63
N GLY A 264 -21.71 16.41 15.46
CA GLY A 264 -21.83 17.56 14.55
C GLY A 264 -20.98 18.75 14.94
N THR A 265 -20.04 18.61 15.87
CA THR A 265 -19.11 19.70 16.27
C THR A 265 -17.79 19.68 15.47
N GLY A 266 -17.69 18.79 14.47
CA GLY A 266 -16.54 18.64 13.59
C GLY A 266 -16.43 19.73 12.51
N TYR A 267 -15.53 19.49 11.57
CA TYR A 267 -15.30 20.38 10.42
C TYR A 267 -14.99 19.58 9.17
N PRO A 268 -15.14 20.12 7.96
CA PRO A 268 -15.51 21.50 7.62
C PRO A 268 -17.02 21.73 7.48
N PHE A 269 -17.85 20.66 7.41
CA PHE A 269 -19.28 20.77 7.06
C PHE A 269 -20.22 20.62 8.26
N GLN A 270 -19.70 20.26 9.44
CA GLN A 270 -20.49 20.01 10.66
C GLN A 270 -21.55 18.91 10.47
N LEU A 271 -21.18 17.86 9.74
CA LEU A 271 -22.02 16.69 9.52
C LEU A 271 -22.24 15.94 10.84
N ARG A 272 -23.44 15.36 10.99
CA ARG A 272 -23.83 14.66 12.23
C ARG A 272 -24.21 13.22 11.95
N GLY A 273 -23.74 12.32 12.81
CA GLY A 273 -24.13 10.91 12.78
C GLY A 273 -23.81 10.25 11.45
N GLU A 274 -24.77 9.53 10.87
CA GLU A 274 -24.60 8.79 9.61
C GLU A 274 -24.51 9.69 8.35
N GLN A 275 -24.66 11.01 8.48
CA GLN A 275 -24.32 11.94 7.39
C GLN A 275 -22.82 11.92 7.07
N ILE A 276 -21.99 11.54 8.04
CA ILE A 276 -20.56 11.34 7.85
C ILE A 276 -20.36 10.00 7.15
N PRO A 277 -19.69 9.94 5.98
CA PRO A 277 -19.39 8.68 5.30
C PRO A 277 -18.67 7.69 6.21
N LEU A 278 -19.03 6.41 6.12
CA LEU A 278 -18.47 5.37 6.98
C LEU A 278 -16.94 5.33 6.92
N CYS A 279 -16.34 5.47 5.72
CA CYS A 279 -14.89 5.51 5.54
C CYS A 279 -14.23 6.66 6.32
N ALA A 280 -14.85 7.85 6.35
CA ALA A 280 -14.33 8.99 7.11
C ALA A 280 -14.45 8.76 8.63
N ARG A 281 -15.55 8.14 9.09
CA ARG A 281 -15.71 7.76 10.52
C ARG A 281 -14.66 6.75 10.98
N ILE A 282 -14.33 5.75 10.12
CA ILE A 282 -13.28 4.75 10.40
C ILE A 282 -11.92 5.42 10.51
N VAL A 283 -11.56 6.27 9.52
CA VAL A 283 -10.26 6.95 9.50
C VAL A 283 -10.12 7.91 10.68
N ALA A 284 -11.19 8.57 11.13
CA ALA A 284 -11.17 9.43 12.31
C ALA A 284 -10.71 8.70 13.58
N ILE A 285 -11.15 7.45 13.81
CA ILE A 285 -10.68 6.64 14.94
C ILE A 285 -9.21 6.25 14.75
N ALA A 286 -8.84 5.80 13.53
CA ALA A 286 -7.49 5.38 13.21
C ALA A 286 -6.48 6.52 13.43
N ASP A 287 -6.79 7.72 12.94
CA ASP A 287 -5.94 8.91 13.06
C ASP A 287 -5.79 9.36 14.52
N VAL A 288 -6.89 9.46 15.26
CA VAL A 288 -6.82 9.84 16.68
C VAL A 288 -6.08 8.80 17.51
N TYR A 289 -6.30 7.49 17.27
CA TYR A 289 -5.56 6.44 17.97
C TYR A 289 -4.06 6.55 17.70
N ASP A 290 -3.66 6.76 16.45
CA ASP A 290 -2.25 6.97 16.09
C ASP A 290 -1.68 8.22 16.73
N ALA A 291 -2.39 9.34 16.66
CA ALA A 291 -1.99 10.60 17.27
C ALA A 291 -1.83 10.53 18.80
N LEU A 292 -2.62 9.70 19.47
CA LEU A 292 -2.50 9.48 20.92
C LEU A 292 -1.31 8.59 21.26
N THR A 293 -1.08 7.53 20.49
CA THR A 293 -0.06 6.51 20.80
C THR A 293 1.31 6.81 20.19
N THR A 294 1.45 7.87 19.40
CA THR A 294 2.73 8.31 18.82
C THR A 294 3.31 9.49 19.59
N LYS A 295 4.62 9.43 19.87
CA LYS A 295 5.34 10.54 20.48
C LYS A 295 5.45 11.71 19.52
N ARG A 296 5.02 12.90 19.94
CA ARG A 296 5.18 14.16 19.20
C ARG A 296 6.18 15.07 19.92
N VAL A 297 6.72 16.04 19.18
CA VAL A 297 7.76 16.96 19.67
C VAL A 297 7.40 17.60 21.03
N TYR A 298 6.11 17.78 21.31
CA TYR A 298 5.60 18.49 22.51
C TYR A 298 4.81 17.59 23.47
N LYS A 299 4.69 16.27 23.19
CA LYS A 299 3.85 15.39 23.98
C LYS A 299 4.39 13.95 23.94
N ASP A 300 4.60 13.36 25.10
CA ASP A 300 4.87 11.94 25.19
C ASP A 300 3.65 11.12 24.72
N ALA A 301 3.91 9.96 24.14
CA ALA A 301 2.88 9.03 23.73
C ALA A 301 2.08 8.57 24.96
N TYR A 302 0.77 8.49 24.81
CA TYR A 302 -0.06 7.76 25.76
C TYR A 302 0.18 6.26 25.64
N THR A 303 -0.03 5.53 26.72
CA THR A 303 -0.11 4.07 26.64
C THR A 303 -1.30 3.65 25.79
N HIS A 304 -1.28 2.41 25.34
CA HIS A 304 -2.42 1.85 24.60
C HIS A 304 -3.72 1.94 25.40
N GLU A 305 -3.66 1.59 26.69
CA GLU A 305 -4.79 1.59 27.63
C GLU A 305 -5.37 3.00 27.83
N GLU A 306 -4.51 4.01 27.93
CA GLU A 306 -4.93 5.41 28.03
C GLU A 306 -5.60 5.88 26.74
N ALA A 307 -5.01 5.55 25.57
CA ALA A 307 -5.57 5.90 24.27
C ALA A 307 -6.92 5.23 24.02
N ALA A 308 -7.04 3.93 24.33
CA ALA A 308 -8.30 3.20 24.22
C ALA A 308 -9.39 3.82 25.11
N ARG A 309 -9.05 4.17 26.35
CA ARG A 309 -9.98 4.84 27.26
C ARG A 309 -10.50 6.16 26.71
N ILE A 310 -9.62 6.99 26.12
CA ILE A 310 -10.03 8.25 25.49
C ILE A 310 -11.00 8.01 24.34
N ILE A 311 -10.78 6.95 23.54
CA ILE A 311 -11.70 6.55 22.46
C ILE A 311 -13.05 6.13 23.03
N TYR A 312 -13.07 5.28 24.07
CA TYR A 312 -14.30 4.85 24.73
C TYR A 312 -15.10 6.01 25.34
N ASP A 313 -14.42 6.93 26.03
CA ASP A 313 -15.04 8.13 26.62
C ASP A 313 -15.60 9.09 25.57
N SER A 314 -15.14 9.00 24.32
CA SER A 314 -15.59 9.80 23.17
C SER A 314 -16.72 9.17 22.36
N ARG A 315 -17.26 8.03 22.81
CA ARG A 315 -18.37 7.30 22.17
C ARG A 315 -19.63 8.19 22.08
N GLY A 316 -20.19 8.33 20.87
CA GLY A 316 -21.39 9.14 20.62
C GLY A 316 -21.17 10.64 20.62
N THR A 317 -19.94 11.11 20.87
CA THR A 317 -19.54 12.53 20.76
C THR A 317 -18.56 12.73 19.60
N HIS A 318 -17.32 12.37 19.77
CA HIS A 318 -16.36 12.38 18.67
C HIS A 318 -16.63 11.25 17.68
N PHE A 319 -16.77 10.03 18.20
CA PHE A 319 -16.83 8.81 17.39
C PHE A 319 -18.21 8.18 17.35
N ASP A 320 -18.45 7.54 16.21
CA ASP A 320 -19.62 6.67 16.02
C ASP A 320 -19.64 5.56 17.09
N PRO A 321 -20.78 5.38 17.81
CA PRO A 321 -20.90 4.31 18.79
C PRO A 321 -20.56 2.91 18.29
N ASP A 322 -20.99 2.57 17.07
CA ASP A 322 -20.74 1.24 16.50
C ASP A 322 -19.25 1.05 16.18
N LEU A 323 -18.56 2.11 15.74
CA LEU A 323 -17.13 2.04 15.47
C LEU A 323 -16.28 1.96 16.74
N VAL A 324 -16.73 2.56 17.83
CA VAL A 324 -16.09 2.39 19.15
C VAL A 324 -16.28 0.95 19.64
N ASP A 325 -17.45 0.37 19.43
CA ASP A 325 -17.71 -1.03 19.77
C ASP A 325 -16.87 -1.98 18.90
N ALA A 326 -16.72 -1.69 17.58
CA ALA A 326 -15.82 -2.43 16.70
C ALA A 326 -14.34 -2.27 17.10
N PHE A 327 -13.90 -1.07 17.50
CA PHE A 327 -12.55 -0.84 18.03
C PHE A 327 -12.26 -1.74 19.24
N ALA A 328 -13.21 -1.88 20.15
CA ALA A 328 -13.08 -2.77 21.32
C ALA A 328 -12.87 -4.24 20.93
N MET A 329 -13.47 -4.69 19.82
CA MET A 329 -13.30 -6.08 19.34
C MET A 329 -11.93 -6.34 18.73
N VAL A 330 -11.29 -5.30 18.19
CA VAL A 330 -9.98 -5.40 17.50
C VAL A 330 -8.84 -4.73 18.25
N GLU A 331 -9.04 -4.35 19.50
CA GLU A 331 -8.10 -3.58 20.32
C GLU A 331 -6.68 -4.18 20.35
N GLU A 332 -6.57 -5.49 20.54
CA GLU A 332 -5.29 -6.20 20.53
C GLU A 332 -4.62 -6.21 19.17
N GLN A 333 -5.39 -6.22 18.08
CA GLN A 333 -4.85 -6.13 16.72
C GLN A 333 -4.30 -4.71 16.47
N MET A 334 -4.99 -3.67 16.92
CA MET A 334 -4.52 -2.28 16.85
C MET A 334 -3.20 -2.11 17.60
N ARG A 335 -3.11 -2.67 18.82
CA ARG A 335 -1.90 -2.68 19.63
C ARG A 335 -0.73 -3.40 18.93
N ALA A 336 -0.99 -4.58 18.35
CA ALA A 336 0.02 -5.37 17.64
C ALA A 336 0.56 -4.63 16.39
N ILE A 337 -0.32 -3.96 15.64
CA ILE A 337 0.09 -3.12 14.50
C ILE A 337 1.00 -1.98 14.99
N ARG A 338 0.61 -1.29 16.05
CA ARG A 338 1.41 -0.21 16.64
C ARG A 338 2.81 -0.69 16.99
N ALA A 339 2.92 -1.81 17.72
CA ALA A 339 4.20 -2.38 18.13
C ALA A 339 5.05 -2.80 16.92
N ARG A 340 4.45 -3.42 15.90
CA ARG A 340 5.15 -3.88 14.70
C ARG A 340 5.73 -2.73 13.87
N LEU A 341 5.01 -1.60 13.79
CA LEU A 341 5.38 -0.47 12.92
C LEU A 341 6.11 0.65 13.66
N ASP A 342 6.41 0.48 14.95
CA ASP A 342 7.18 1.46 15.72
C ASP A 342 8.70 1.32 15.54
N ASP A 343 9.17 0.11 15.32
CA ASP A 343 10.59 -0.25 15.31
C ASP A 343 11.26 -0.18 13.92
N THR A 344 10.61 0.37 12.91
CA THR A 344 11.24 0.45 11.59
C THR A 344 12.12 1.70 11.52
N PRO A 345 13.46 1.59 11.58
CA PRO A 345 14.34 2.72 11.35
C PRO A 345 14.07 3.23 9.93
N SER A 346 13.68 4.50 9.80
CA SER A 346 13.68 5.17 8.52
C SER A 346 15.03 4.91 7.84
N VAL A 347 15.02 4.39 6.62
CA VAL A 347 16.23 4.27 5.81
C VAL A 347 16.77 5.69 5.63
N ILE A 348 17.70 6.07 6.49
CA ILE A 348 18.42 7.33 6.36
C ILE A 348 19.28 7.14 5.12
N LEU A 349 18.87 7.75 4.01
CA LEU A 349 19.79 7.95 2.88
C LEU A 349 21.03 8.62 3.46
N PRO A 350 22.25 8.13 3.17
CA PRO A 350 23.45 8.73 3.69
C PRO A 350 23.44 10.22 3.32
N SER A 351 23.56 11.07 4.33
CA SER A 351 23.70 12.52 4.16
C SER A 351 24.78 12.79 3.12
N GLN A 352 24.46 13.60 2.12
CA GLN A 352 25.46 14.03 1.14
C GLN A 352 26.67 14.59 1.91
N PRO A 353 27.91 14.23 1.51
CA PRO A 353 29.09 14.77 2.17
C PRO A 353 29.04 16.30 2.07
N GLU A 354 29.22 16.95 3.22
CA GLU A 354 29.32 18.40 3.30
C GLU A 354 30.30 18.89 2.21
N LYS A 355 29.80 19.75 1.35
CA LYS A 355 30.67 20.46 0.40
C LYS A 355 31.69 21.26 1.20
N LYS A 356 32.94 20.75 1.32
CA LYS A 356 34.04 21.55 1.77
C LYS A 356 34.06 22.78 0.87
N SER A 357 33.92 23.95 1.49
CA SER A 357 34.13 25.23 0.85
C SER A 357 35.55 25.24 0.24
N CYS A 358 35.58 25.17 -1.07
CA CYS A 358 36.82 25.45 -1.79
C CYS A 358 37.00 26.98 -1.75
N GLU A 359 37.83 27.47 -0.85
CA GLU A 359 38.34 28.83 -0.90
C GLU A 359 39.13 28.97 -2.19
N THR A 360 38.55 29.62 -3.19
CA THR A 360 39.21 30.02 -4.41
C THR A 360 40.03 31.23 -4.05
N GLU A 361 41.37 31.06 -3.93
CA GLU A 361 42.34 32.15 -4.01
C GLU A 361 42.13 32.87 -5.34
N LEU A 362 41.62 34.09 -5.26
CA LEU A 362 41.56 35.05 -6.36
C LEU A 362 42.99 35.53 -6.65
N MET A 363 43.61 34.95 -7.68
CA MET A 363 44.75 35.55 -8.33
C MET A 363 44.31 36.85 -9.03
N ALA A 364 44.92 37.96 -8.63
CA ALA A 364 44.75 39.26 -9.22
C ALA A 364 45.26 39.28 -10.68
N PRO A 365 44.63 40.01 -11.60
CA PRO A 365 45.16 40.22 -12.94
C PRO A 365 46.17 41.35 -12.94
N PHE A 366 47.39 41.07 -13.46
CA PHE A 366 48.34 42.05 -13.92
C PHE A 366 47.79 42.82 -15.14
N PHE A 367 47.62 44.13 -15.02
CA PHE A 367 47.66 45.04 -16.15
C PHE A 367 48.47 46.26 -15.72
N ALA A 368 49.61 46.46 -16.39
CA ALA A 368 50.41 47.68 -16.37
C ALA A 368 49.99 48.56 -17.56
N PRO A 369 50.19 49.89 -17.46
CA PRO A 369 49.66 50.83 -18.45
C PRO A 369 50.71 51.17 -19.50
N SER A 370 50.25 51.49 -20.70
CA SER A 370 50.83 52.50 -21.61
C SER A 370 49.73 52.95 -22.59
#